data_c5f987bca82d46be7b7c860052f263f7
#
_entry.id   c5f987bca82d46be7b7c860052f263f7
#
_cell.length_a   1.000
_cell.length_b   1.000
_cell.length_c   1.000
_cell.angle_alpha   90.00
_cell.angle_beta   90.00
_cell.angle_gamma   90.00
#
_symmetry.space_group_name_H-M   'P 1'
#
loop_
_entity.id
_entity.type
_entity.pdbx_description
1 polymer ?
#
loop_
_entity_poly.entity_id
_entity_poly.type
_entity_poly.pdbx_seq_one_letter_code
_entity_poly.pdbx_strand_id
1 'polypeptide(L)'
;MFGSHPTATSRNAMSNAVVVIGLGRFGGALASELMRNGTDVLGVDLDETVVQRFNGKLTSVVRADATDEDVLRELSVDEFDRAVVGIGSDIQASILAASRLVKFGCPAIWAKAITEPHAEILTQIGVQHVVN
;
A
#
# COMPACT_ATOMS: atom_id res chain seq x y z
N MET A 1 -13.99 4.84 8.41
CA MET A 1 -12.75 4.41 9.07
C MET A 1 -11.55 5.08 8.44
N PHE A 2 -11.14 4.65 7.25
CA PHE A 2 -10.09 5.36 6.52
C PHE A 2 -10.67 6.68 6.01
N GLY A 3 -9.86 7.70 5.93
CA GLY A 3 -10.25 8.99 5.40
C GLY A 3 -10.83 9.99 6.38
N SER A 4 -11.03 9.60 7.64
CA SER A 4 -11.47 10.57 8.63
C SER A 4 -10.29 11.41 9.12
N HIS A 5 -10.62 12.58 9.67
CA HIS A 5 -9.58 13.42 10.24
C HIS A 5 -8.95 12.72 11.44
N PRO A 6 -7.62 12.65 11.51
CA PRO A 6 -6.99 11.95 12.62
C PRO A 6 -7.12 12.73 13.91
N THR A 7 -7.62 12.06 14.91
CA THR A 7 -7.49 12.44 16.31
C THR A 7 -6.38 11.56 16.87
N ALA A 8 -5.99 11.78 18.12
CA ALA A 8 -4.99 10.93 18.76
C ALA A 8 -5.44 9.46 18.74
N THR A 9 -6.73 9.19 19.01
CA THR A 9 -7.27 7.84 19.01
C THR A 9 -7.31 7.25 17.59
N SER A 10 -7.77 8.04 16.60
CA SER A 10 -7.80 7.59 15.21
C SER A 10 -6.40 7.31 14.70
N ARG A 11 -5.43 8.15 15.06
CA ARG A 11 -4.04 7.97 14.64
C ARG A 11 -3.46 6.68 15.22
N ASN A 12 -3.75 6.40 16.50
CA ASN A 12 -3.29 5.17 17.13
C ASN A 12 -3.92 3.94 16.47
N ALA A 13 -5.21 4.01 16.13
CA ALA A 13 -5.88 2.92 15.42
C ALA A 13 -5.25 2.71 14.04
N MET A 14 -4.95 3.78 13.31
CA MET A 14 -4.35 3.68 11.98
C MET A 14 -2.90 3.21 12.03
N SER A 15 -2.18 3.40 13.15
CA SER A 15 -0.79 2.95 13.25
C SER A 15 -0.68 1.42 13.21
N ASN A 16 -1.78 0.70 13.49
CA ASN A 16 -1.83 -0.76 13.39
C ASN A 16 -2.34 -1.23 12.04
N ALA A 17 -2.76 -0.31 11.19
CA ALA A 17 -3.27 -0.66 9.87
C ALA A 17 -2.14 -0.64 8.85
N VAL A 18 -2.32 -1.40 7.77
CA VAL A 18 -1.37 -1.45 6.66
C VAL A 18 -2.13 -1.13 5.38
N VAL A 19 -1.58 -0.25 4.56
CA VAL A 19 -2.09 -0.09 3.19
C VAL A 19 -1.29 -0.99 2.27
N VAL A 20 -1.99 -1.81 1.47
CA VAL A 20 -1.36 -2.70 0.50
C VAL A 20 -1.77 -2.21 -0.89
N ILE A 21 -0.80 -1.70 -1.62
CA ILE A 21 -0.98 -1.17 -2.96
C ILE A 21 -0.56 -2.23 -3.97
N GLY A 22 -1.53 -2.71 -4.74
CA GLY A 22 -1.31 -3.84 -5.64
C GLY A 22 -1.70 -5.14 -4.95
N LEU A 23 -2.79 -5.74 -5.40
CA LEU A 23 -3.38 -6.93 -4.77
C LEU A 23 -3.27 -8.15 -5.69
N GLY A 24 -2.19 -8.21 -6.45
CA GLY A 24 -1.89 -9.39 -7.24
C GLY A 24 -1.36 -10.52 -6.37
N ARG A 25 -0.53 -11.37 -6.95
CA ARG A 25 -0.07 -12.58 -6.26
C ARG A 25 0.60 -12.27 -4.93
N PHE A 26 1.58 -11.36 -4.92
CA PHE A 26 2.30 -11.03 -3.71
C PHE A 26 1.45 -10.20 -2.75
N GLY A 27 0.93 -9.07 -3.22
CA GLY A 27 0.19 -8.14 -2.36
C GLY A 27 -1.09 -8.74 -1.83
N GLY A 28 -1.82 -9.50 -2.66
CA GLY A 28 -3.04 -10.16 -2.24
C GLY A 28 -2.81 -11.21 -1.17
N ALA A 29 -1.77 -12.02 -1.32
CA ALA A 29 -1.42 -13.04 -0.32
C ALA A 29 -1.03 -12.40 1.00
N LEU A 30 -0.23 -11.33 0.92
CA LEU A 30 0.20 -10.62 2.13
C LEU A 30 -0.98 -9.95 2.83
N ALA A 31 -1.86 -9.30 2.06
CA ALA A 31 -3.04 -8.66 2.64
C ALA A 31 -3.92 -9.68 3.37
N SER A 32 -4.12 -10.86 2.77
CA SER A 32 -4.90 -11.92 3.40
C SER A 32 -4.26 -12.41 4.69
N GLU A 33 -2.94 -12.54 4.68
CA GLU A 33 -2.21 -12.99 5.88
C GLU A 33 -2.30 -11.96 7.00
N LEU A 34 -2.17 -10.68 6.67
CA LEU A 34 -2.31 -9.60 7.64
C LEU A 34 -3.70 -9.62 8.28
N MET A 35 -4.74 -9.84 7.48
CA MET A 35 -6.10 -9.94 8.01
C MET A 35 -6.23 -11.13 8.97
N ARG A 36 -5.63 -12.27 8.63
CA ARG A 36 -5.67 -13.46 9.53
C ARG A 36 -5.01 -13.17 10.86
N ASN A 37 -4.02 -12.28 10.88
CA ASN A 37 -3.31 -11.92 12.11
C ASN A 37 -3.97 -10.78 12.87
N GLY A 38 -5.15 -10.35 12.43
CA GLY A 38 -5.88 -9.28 13.12
C GLY A 38 -5.47 -7.88 12.76
N THR A 39 -4.68 -7.71 11.70
CA THR A 39 -4.24 -6.39 11.24
C THR A 39 -5.28 -5.83 10.28
N ASP A 40 -5.67 -4.57 10.48
CA ASP A 40 -6.54 -3.89 9.52
C ASP A 40 -5.78 -3.57 8.24
N VAL A 41 -6.43 -3.79 7.10
CA VAL A 41 -5.81 -3.60 5.80
C VAL A 41 -6.70 -2.75 4.90
N LEU A 42 -6.11 -1.70 4.32
CA LEU A 42 -6.68 -1.01 3.17
C LEU A 42 -5.98 -1.56 1.93
N GLY A 43 -6.73 -2.21 1.05
CA GLY A 43 -6.21 -2.67 -0.24
C GLY A 43 -6.53 -1.67 -1.33
N VAL A 44 -5.56 -1.40 -2.19
CA VAL A 44 -5.72 -0.48 -3.32
C VAL A 44 -5.23 -1.19 -4.58
N ASP A 45 -6.05 -1.22 -5.61
CA ASP A 45 -5.66 -1.79 -6.90
C ASP A 45 -6.36 -1.02 -8.02
N LEU A 46 -5.69 -0.90 -9.15
CA LEU A 46 -6.25 -0.21 -10.31
C LEU A 46 -7.30 -1.07 -11.02
N ASP A 47 -7.20 -2.39 -10.89
CA ASP A 47 -8.04 -3.35 -11.62
C ASP A 47 -9.30 -3.67 -10.81
N GLU A 48 -10.45 -3.28 -11.35
CA GLU A 48 -11.75 -3.49 -10.71
C GLU A 48 -12.01 -4.98 -10.42
N THR A 49 -11.59 -5.88 -11.32
CA THR A 49 -11.78 -7.31 -11.11
C THR A 49 -11.04 -7.80 -9.87
N VAL A 50 -9.82 -7.29 -9.67
CA VAL A 50 -9.03 -7.63 -8.49
C VAL A 50 -9.71 -7.08 -7.23
N VAL A 51 -10.19 -5.83 -7.29
CA VAL A 51 -10.89 -5.21 -6.16
C VAL A 51 -12.12 -6.04 -5.76
N GLN A 52 -12.91 -6.48 -6.74
CA GLN A 52 -14.08 -7.30 -6.47
C GLN A 52 -13.72 -8.62 -5.80
N ARG A 53 -12.58 -9.20 -6.18
CA ARG A 53 -12.12 -10.46 -5.58
C ARG A 53 -11.86 -10.32 -4.09
N PHE A 54 -11.43 -9.15 -3.65
CA PHE A 54 -11.10 -8.90 -2.25
C PHE A 54 -12.22 -8.21 -1.47
N ASN A 55 -13.34 -7.91 -2.13
CA ASN A 55 -14.46 -7.25 -1.48
C ASN A 55 -14.98 -8.14 -0.34
N GLY A 56 -15.07 -7.56 0.85
CA GLY A 56 -15.50 -8.30 2.04
C GLY A 56 -14.43 -9.14 2.70
N LYS A 57 -13.22 -9.18 2.14
CA LYS A 57 -12.11 -9.98 2.68
C LYS A 57 -11.05 -9.14 3.38
N LEU A 58 -11.01 -7.84 3.11
CA LEU A 58 -10.11 -6.91 3.77
C LEU A 58 -10.94 -5.91 4.57
N THR A 59 -10.30 -5.16 5.45
CA THR A 59 -11.00 -4.11 6.19
C THR A 59 -11.66 -3.15 5.22
N SER A 60 -10.94 -2.77 4.16
CA SER A 60 -11.46 -1.95 3.08
C SER A 60 -10.66 -2.22 1.82
N VAL A 61 -11.30 -2.15 0.66
CA VAL A 61 -10.60 -2.28 -0.62
C VAL A 61 -11.21 -1.28 -1.59
N VAL A 62 -10.37 -0.59 -2.35
CA VAL A 62 -10.83 0.43 -3.30
C VAL A 62 -10.09 0.30 -4.62
N ARG A 63 -10.79 0.63 -5.70
CA ARG A 63 -10.17 0.79 -7.01
C ARG A 63 -9.63 2.21 -7.10
N ALA A 64 -8.33 2.37 -7.29
CA ALA A 64 -7.73 3.69 -7.39
C ALA A 64 -6.36 3.60 -8.06
N ASP A 65 -5.94 4.72 -8.63
CA ASP A 65 -4.62 4.86 -9.24
C ASP A 65 -3.64 5.34 -8.17
N ALA A 66 -2.81 4.44 -7.68
CA ALA A 66 -1.87 4.74 -6.62
C ALA A 66 -0.65 5.55 -7.08
N THR A 67 -0.55 5.86 -8.37
CA THR A 67 0.49 6.77 -8.86
C THR A 67 0.09 8.22 -8.72
N ASP A 68 -1.18 8.48 -8.41
CA ASP A 68 -1.73 9.82 -8.26
C ASP A 68 -1.69 10.23 -6.79
N GLU A 69 -0.88 11.24 -6.49
CA GLU A 69 -0.68 11.69 -5.12
C GLU A 69 -1.99 12.17 -4.48
N ASP A 70 -2.81 12.90 -5.24
CA ASP A 70 -4.06 13.44 -4.70
C ASP A 70 -5.04 12.33 -4.34
N VAL A 71 -5.09 11.28 -5.16
CA VAL A 71 -5.92 10.12 -4.89
C VAL A 71 -5.48 9.43 -3.59
N LEU A 72 -4.17 9.27 -3.40
CA LEU A 72 -3.65 8.67 -2.17
C LEU A 72 -4.00 9.51 -0.95
N ARG A 73 -3.93 10.84 -1.07
CA ARG A 73 -4.32 11.72 0.05
C ARG A 73 -5.80 11.63 0.35
N GLU A 74 -6.64 11.52 -0.68
CA GLU A 74 -8.09 11.34 -0.48
C GLU A 74 -8.40 10.05 0.27
N LEU A 75 -7.58 9.02 0.09
CA LEU A 75 -7.72 7.75 0.80
C LEU A 75 -7.03 7.76 2.17
N SER A 76 -6.44 8.88 2.56
CA SER A 76 -5.67 9.05 3.79
C SER A 76 -4.45 8.15 3.88
N VAL A 77 -3.90 7.76 2.72
CA VAL A 77 -2.72 6.91 2.68
C VAL A 77 -1.52 7.63 3.29
N ASP A 78 -1.49 8.97 3.20
CA ASP A 78 -0.43 9.78 3.81
C ASP A 78 -0.39 9.68 5.34
N GLU A 79 -1.42 9.08 5.95
CA GLU A 79 -1.49 8.94 7.40
C GLU A 79 -1.16 7.53 7.89
N PHE A 80 -0.85 6.62 6.98
CA PHE A 80 -0.48 5.25 7.36
C PHE A 80 0.98 5.20 7.78
N ASP A 81 1.25 4.43 8.83
CA ASP A 81 2.63 4.22 9.30
C ASP A 81 3.29 3.03 8.62
N ARG A 82 2.52 2.16 7.97
CA ARG A 82 3.02 0.98 7.28
C ARG A 82 2.35 0.85 5.91
N ALA A 83 3.16 0.63 4.90
CA ALA A 83 2.67 0.51 3.54
C ALA A 83 3.44 -0.56 2.78
N VAL A 84 2.73 -1.26 1.90
CA VAL A 84 3.32 -2.29 1.05
C VAL A 84 3.00 -1.96 -0.41
N VAL A 85 4.02 -1.94 -1.26
CA VAL A 85 3.85 -1.80 -2.70
C VAL A 85 4.07 -3.16 -3.33
N GLY A 86 2.98 -3.80 -3.73
CA GLY A 86 3.00 -5.14 -4.30
C GLY A 86 2.67 -5.17 -5.78
N ILE A 87 2.85 -4.05 -6.49
CA ILE A 87 2.57 -3.98 -7.92
C ILE A 87 3.63 -4.82 -8.66
N GLY A 88 3.20 -5.91 -9.28
CA GLY A 88 4.12 -6.87 -9.90
C GLY A 88 4.10 -6.89 -11.41
N SER A 89 3.29 -6.06 -12.06
CA SER A 89 3.15 -6.06 -13.51
C SER A 89 3.58 -4.77 -14.18
N ASP A 90 3.90 -3.74 -13.40
CA ASP A 90 4.20 -2.41 -13.93
C ASP A 90 5.24 -1.75 -13.05
N ILE A 91 6.51 -1.81 -13.50
CA ILE A 91 7.64 -1.27 -12.73
C ILE A 91 7.50 0.23 -12.54
N GLN A 92 7.07 0.96 -13.58
CA GLN A 92 6.90 2.40 -13.48
C GLN A 92 5.86 2.76 -12.43
N ALA A 93 4.72 2.10 -12.43
CA ALA A 93 3.68 2.35 -11.44
C ALA A 93 4.16 2.02 -10.02
N SER A 94 4.92 0.95 -9.87
CA SER A 94 5.51 0.56 -8.59
C SER A 94 6.42 1.67 -8.06
N ILE A 95 7.31 2.18 -8.89
CA ILE A 95 8.25 3.23 -8.51
C ILE A 95 7.51 4.51 -8.14
N LEU A 96 6.50 4.89 -8.94
CA LEU A 96 5.74 6.10 -8.66
C LEU A 96 4.97 5.99 -7.35
N ALA A 97 4.29 4.87 -7.11
CA ALA A 97 3.56 4.67 -5.87
C ALA A 97 4.51 4.71 -4.67
N ALA A 98 5.64 4.02 -4.76
CA ALA A 98 6.65 4.02 -3.69
C ALA A 98 7.18 5.44 -3.44
N SER A 99 7.42 6.19 -4.51
CA SER A 99 7.90 7.58 -4.40
C SER A 99 6.90 8.47 -3.64
N ARG A 100 5.59 8.29 -3.90
CA ARG A 100 4.56 9.05 -3.18
C ARG A 100 4.60 8.73 -1.68
N LEU A 101 4.73 7.45 -1.34
CA LEU A 101 4.80 7.02 0.06
C LEU A 101 6.03 7.61 0.78
N VAL A 102 7.17 7.62 0.11
CA VAL A 102 8.37 8.22 0.65
C VAL A 102 8.17 9.71 0.88
N LYS A 103 7.55 10.39 -0.08
CA LYS A 103 7.25 11.81 0.04
C LYS A 103 6.33 12.10 1.22
N PHE A 104 5.36 11.22 1.48
CA PHE A 104 4.46 11.37 2.63
C PHE A 104 5.18 11.15 3.97
N GLY A 105 6.38 10.61 3.95
CA GLY A 105 7.11 10.30 5.18
C GLY A 105 6.62 9.03 5.87
N CYS A 106 6.05 8.09 5.13
CA CYS A 106 5.58 6.82 5.71
C CYS A 106 6.77 6.13 6.41
N PRO A 107 6.65 5.82 7.70
CA PRO A 107 7.79 5.30 8.47
C PRO A 107 8.29 3.94 8.02
N ALA A 108 7.42 3.07 7.51
CA ALA A 108 7.84 1.74 7.12
C ALA A 108 7.19 1.35 5.80
N ILE A 109 8.01 1.22 4.76
CA ILE A 109 7.56 0.89 3.42
C ILE A 109 8.24 -0.40 2.96
N TRP A 110 7.44 -1.39 2.58
CA TRP A 110 7.91 -2.62 1.93
C TRP A 110 7.53 -2.56 0.47
N ALA A 111 8.41 -2.98 -0.42
CA ALA A 111 8.09 -3.04 -1.84
C ALA A 111 8.65 -4.30 -2.46
N LYS A 112 7.84 -4.96 -3.27
CA LYS A 112 8.26 -6.13 -4.04
C LYS A 112 8.98 -5.65 -5.29
N ALA A 113 10.21 -6.12 -5.50
CA ALA A 113 10.95 -5.82 -6.71
C ALA A 113 10.79 -6.94 -7.72
N ILE A 114 10.69 -6.58 -8.99
CA ILE A 114 10.53 -7.53 -10.10
C ILE A 114 11.90 -7.91 -10.65
N THR A 115 12.83 -6.95 -10.70
CA THR A 115 14.16 -7.15 -11.25
C THR A 115 15.18 -6.49 -10.33
N GLU A 116 16.48 -6.81 -10.52
CA GLU A 116 17.55 -6.17 -9.76
C GLU A 116 17.58 -4.65 -9.95
N PRO A 117 17.52 -4.12 -11.19
CA PRO A 117 17.48 -2.66 -11.36
C PRO A 117 16.26 -2.02 -10.68
N HIS A 118 15.11 -2.69 -10.68
CA HIS A 118 13.93 -2.21 -9.98
C HIS A 118 14.21 -2.10 -8.48
N ALA A 119 14.85 -3.13 -7.90
CA ALA A 119 15.20 -3.13 -6.49
C ALA A 119 16.15 -1.98 -6.16
N GLU A 120 17.14 -1.73 -7.03
CA GLU A 120 18.09 -0.63 -6.84
C GLU A 120 17.38 0.72 -6.80
N ILE A 121 16.45 0.95 -7.73
CA ILE A 121 15.71 2.22 -7.79
C ILE A 121 14.86 2.39 -6.54
N LEU A 122 14.15 1.34 -6.12
CA LEU A 122 13.33 1.41 -4.91
C LEU A 122 14.16 1.78 -3.69
N THR A 123 15.33 1.19 -3.56
CA THR A 123 16.25 1.51 -2.47
C THR A 123 16.71 2.96 -2.56
N GLN A 124 17.09 3.41 -3.76
CA GLN A 124 17.60 4.76 -3.97
C GLN A 124 16.57 5.83 -3.63
N ILE A 125 15.29 5.58 -3.91
CA ILE A 125 14.26 6.58 -3.62
C ILE A 125 13.83 6.58 -2.17
N GLY A 126 14.29 5.63 -1.35
CA GLY A 126 14.06 5.67 0.08
C GLY A 126 13.19 4.56 0.65
N VAL A 127 12.89 3.52 -0.12
CA VAL A 127 12.15 2.36 0.41
C VAL A 127 13.09 1.57 1.34
N GLN A 128 12.65 1.36 2.59
CA GLN A 128 13.49 0.72 3.59
C GLN A 128 13.58 -0.79 3.41
N HIS A 129 12.49 -1.42 2.95
CA HIS A 129 12.40 -2.88 2.88
C HIS A 129 12.02 -3.30 1.47
N VAL A 130 13.02 -3.71 0.70
CA VAL A 130 12.82 -4.20 -0.68
C VAL A 130 12.87 -5.72 -0.67
N VAL A 131 11.85 -6.36 -1.22
CA VAL A 131 11.71 -7.82 -1.28
C VAL A 131 11.87 -8.26 -2.72
N ASN A 132 12.79 -9.17 -2.95
CA ASN A 132 13.03 -9.71 -4.30
C ASN A 132 12.24 -10.99 -4.57
#